data_ce9028553bfa6539a4ceb5cb0934bfa3
#
_entry.id   ce9028553bfa6539a4ceb5cb0934bfa3
#
_cell.length_a   1.000
_cell.length_b   1.000
_cell.length_c   1.000
_cell.angle_alpha   90.00
_cell.angle_beta   90.00
_cell.angle_gamma   90.00
#
_symmetry.space_group_name_H-M   'P 1'
#
loop_
_entity.id
_entity.type
_entity.pdbx_description
1 polymer ?
#
loop_
_entity_poly.entity_id
_entity_poly.type
_entity_poly.pdbx_seq_one_letter_code
_entity_poly.pdbx_strand_id
1 'polypeptide(L)'
;MASRVFTSLALAALTLLSGCSMFRSYDTELQATNQQLASGNVDGALTLLEKNNSSEDKDLLYYFEKGELLRAKGDLTGSQAAWHRADLVVYKWEESVKFDTERYLAQFGSFLVNDKVRRYEGYDYEKVMLTTQMALNLLAVNDFDGARTEIKKTHEREAVIAELRDKEYLKREDEAERQGVATQFKDLRGYPVESLDAPDVVGLKNSYQSAFSHYLAGFIYEALGEKDLAAPGYRKAAELRPNTPLLEQALLDLDASRVAADESDVLIVVQSGLAPARDSIRIPLPLPI
;
A
#
# COMPACT_ATOMS: atom_id res chain seq x y z
N MET A 1 10.76 -29.45 49.50
CA MET A 1 9.63 -29.42 48.53
C MET A 1 9.18 -28.03 48.16
N ALA A 2 9.12 -27.09 49.07
CA ALA A 2 8.67 -25.69 48.80
C ALA A 2 9.51 -24.92 47.76
N SER A 3 10.82 -25.11 47.72
CA SER A 3 11.75 -24.44 46.79
C SER A 3 11.49 -24.76 45.31
N ARG A 4 11.13 -26.01 45.01
CA ARG A 4 10.89 -26.45 43.62
C ARG A 4 9.54 -25.94 43.06
N VAL A 5 8.56 -25.71 43.93
CA VAL A 5 7.27 -25.15 43.56
C VAL A 5 7.38 -23.67 43.24
N PHE A 6 8.22 -22.93 44.01
CA PHE A 6 8.47 -21.48 43.77
C PHE A 6 9.24 -21.25 42.46
N THR A 7 10.21 -22.10 42.11
CA THR A 7 10.93 -21.98 40.83
C THR A 7 10.05 -22.33 39.64
N SER A 8 9.16 -23.27 39.75
CA SER A 8 8.19 -23.61 38.69
C SER A 8 7.14 -22.52 38.48
N LEU A 9 6.69 -21.87 39.56
CA LEU A 9 5.74 -20.77 39.48
C LEU A 9 6.38 -19.50 38.87
N ALA A 10 7.65 -19.21 39.22
CA ALA A 10 8.40 -18.11 38.65
C ALA A 10 8.68 -18.31 37.14
N LEU A 11 8.98 -19.53 36.71
CA LEU A 11 9.19 -19.84 35.31
C LEU A 11 7.90 -19.74 34.49
N ALA A 12 6.76 -20.17 35.05
CA ALA A 12 5.44 -20.02 34.42
C ALA A 12 4.97 -18.54 34.34
N ALA A 13 5.33 -17.71 35.34
CA ALA A 13 5.05 -16.27 35.30
C ALA A 13 5.90 -15.53 34.26
N LEU A 14 7.16 -15.95 34.02
CA LEU A 14 8.01 -15.35 32.98
C LEU A 14 7.52 -15.68 31.55
N THR A 15 6.90 -16.84 31.34
CA THR A 15 6.35 -17.20 30.03
C THR A 15 5.04 -16.47 29.70
N LEU A 16 4.32 -15.99 30.71
CA LEU A 16 3.09 -15.18 30.52
C LEU A 16 3.39 -13.71 30.18
N LEU A 17 4.59 -13.20 30.48
CA LEU A 17 5.00 -11.82 30.17
C LEU A 17 5.48 -11.63 28.73
N SER A 18 5.83 -12.69 28.02
CA SER A 18 6.24 -12.65 26.60
C SER A 18 5.08 -12.68 25.60
N GLY A 19 3.84 -12.80 26.07
CA GLY A 19 2.65 -12.93 25.23
C GLY A 19 2.01 -11.62 24.74
N CYS A 20 2.46 -10.47 25.22
CA CYS A 20 1.79 -9.19 24.91
C CYS A 20 2.08 -8.60 23.53
N SER A 21 3.03 -9.14 22.78
CA SER A 21 3.31 -8.67 21.40
C SER A 21 2.50 -9.40 20.32
N MET A 22 1.74 -10.43 20.68
CA MET A 22 1.03 -11.29 19.72
C MET A 22 -0.32 -10.75 19.26
N PHE A 23 -0.81 -9.64 19.86
CA PHE A 23 -2.10 -9.03 19.51
C PHE A 23 -1.94 -7.53 19.27
N ARG A 24 -1.14 -7.18 18.26
CA ARG A 24 -0.96 -5.79 17.87
C ARG A 24 -2.20 -5.31 17.10
N SER A 25 -2.84 -4.25 17.59
CA SER A 25 -3.92 -3.58 16.87
C SER A 25 -3.38 -2.35 16.16
N TYR A 26 -3.05 -2.49 14.89
CA TYR A 26 -2.54 -1.40 14.06
C TYR A 26 -3.49 -0.19 14.05
N ASP A 27 -4.79 -0.40 14.00
CA ASP A 27 -5.78 0.68 13.99
C ASP A 27 -5.70 1.55 15.23
N THR A 28 -5.64 0.94 16.42
CA THR A 28 -5.54 1.68 17.69
C THR A 28 -4.20 2.40 17.81
N GLU A 29 -3.14 1.78 17.32
CA GLU A 29 -1.78 2.33 17.36
C GLU A 29 -1.65 3.56 16.45
N LEU A 30 -2.16 3.48 15.23
CA LEU A 30 -2.12 4.58 14.27
C LEU A 30 -3.12 5.69 14.58
N GLN A 31 -4.23 5.39 15.28
CA GLN A 31 -5.22 6.40 15.62
C GLN A 31 -4.61 7.59 16.38
N ALA A 32 -3.80 7.34 17.40
CA ALA A 32 -3.14 8.40 18.18
C ALA A 32 -2.11 9.16 17.32
N THR A 33 -1.37 8.47 16.47
CA THR A 33 -0.42 9.06 15.52
C THR A 33 -1.14 9.98 14.53
N ASN A 34 -2.25 9.52 13.96
CA ASN A 34 -3.06 10.30 13.03
C ASN A 34 -3.72 11.52 13.69
N GLN A 35 -4.11 11.43 14.96
CA GLN A 35 -4.62 12.59 15.71
C GLN A 35 -3.55 13.68 15.89
N GLN A 36 -2.29 13.30 16.19
CA GLN A 36 -1.18 14.24 16.25
C GLN A 36 -0.94 14.89 14.88
N LEU A 37 -0.91 14.11 13.82
CA LEU A 37 -0.74 14.61 12.46
C LEU A 37 -1.87 15.57 12.07
N ALA A 38 -3.12 15.23 12.33
CA ALA A 38 -4.29 16.06 12.04
C ALA A 38 -4.27 17.40 12.80
N SER A 39 -3.64 17.45 13.97
CA SER A 39 -3.41 18.69 14.75
C SER A 39 -2.19 19.49 14.28
N GLY A 40 -1.46 19.04 13.26
CA GLY A 40 -0.22 19.64 12.78
C GLY A 40 1.02 19.29 13.62
N ASN A 41 0.89 18.41 14.62
CA ASN A 41 2.01 18.02 15.49
C ASN A 41 2.75 16.81 14.92
N VAL A 42 3.52 17.03 13.86
CA VAL A 42 4.27 15.95 13.17
C VAL A 42 5.33 15.32 14.07
N ASP A 43 6.01 16.10 14.90
CA ASP A 43 7.01 15.58 15.86
C ASP A 43 6.37 14.69 16.93
N GLY A 44 5.18 15.06 17.40
CA GLY A 44 4.38 14.22 18.30
C GLY A 44 3.96 12.90 17.63
N ALA A 45 3.55 12.95 16.38
CA ALA A 45 3.22 11.75 15.59
C ALA A 45 4.43 10.82 15.44
N LEU A 46 5.61 11.34 15.07
CA LEU A 46 6.85 10.58 14.99
C LEU A 46 7.23 9.94 16.32
N THR A 47 7.12 10.70 17.42
CA THR A 47 7.42 10.19 18.76
C THR A 47 6.51 9.02 19.15
N LEU A 48 5.21 9.11 18.83
CA LEU A 48 4.25 8.02 19.07
C LEU A 48 4.56 6.80 18.20
N LEU A 49 4.85 7.00 16.92
CA LEU A 49 5.22 5.92 16.02
C LEU A 49 6.45 5.16 16.54
N GLU A 50 7.50 5.85 16.97
CA GLU A 50 8.70 5.22 17.52
C GLU A 50 8.42 4.48 18.84
N LYS A 51 7.64 5.09 19.73
CA LYS A 51 7.25 4.49 21.03
C LYS A 51 6.46 3.19 20.83
N ASN A 52 5.53 3.19 19.90
CA ASN A 52 4.67 2.03 19.63
C ASN A 52 5.43 0.92 18.88
N ASN A 53 6.55 1.25 18.27
CA ASN A 53 7.41 0.34 17.52
C ASN A 53 8.79 0.20 18.17
N SER A 54 8.85 -0.19 19.44
CA SER A 54 10.10 -0.28 20.21
C SER A 54 11.00 -1.47 19.80
N SER A 55 10.46 -2.49 19.11
CA SER A 55 11.22 -3.64 18.61
C SER A 55 12.30 -3.21 17.60
N GLU A 56 13.45 -3.88 17.60
CA GLU A 56 14.49 -3.68 16.58
C GLU A 56 14.01 -4.14 15.18
N ASP A 57 13.22 -5.19 15.12
CA ASP A 57 12.62 -5.70 13.87
C ASP A 57 11.34 -4.94 13.54
N LYS A 58 11.49 -3.86 12.79
CA LYS A 58 10.37 -3.02 12.32
C LYS A 58 9.64 -3.71 11.17
N ASP A 59 8.31 -3.51 11.13
CA ASP A 59 7.48 -4.01 10.03
C ASP A 59 7.34 -2.99 8.88
N LEU A 60 6.67 -3.40 7.81
CA LEU A 60 6.47 -2.57 6.63
C LEU A 60 5.63 -1.33 6.94
N LEU A 61 4.60 -1.45 7.78
CA LEU A 61 3.73 -0.34 8.16
C LEU A 61 4.52 0.78 8.85
N TYR A 62 5.40 0.42 9.78
CA TYR A 62 6.27 1.39 10.44
C TYR A 62 7.08 2.21 9.44
N TYR A 63 7.66 1.57 8.42
CA TYR A 63 8.47 2.30 7.43
C TYR A 63 7.61 3.15 6.49
N PHE A 64 6.40 2.71 6.14
CA PHE A 64 5.46 3.51 5.38
C PHE A 64 5.08 4.79 6.13
N GLU A 65 4.62 4.66 7.37
CA GLU A 65 4.22 5.76 8.22
C GLU A 65 5.38 6.71 8.53
N LYS A 66 6.55 6.16 8.86
CA LYS A 66 7.74 6.97 9.14
C LYS A 66 8.15 7.82 7.95
N GLY A 67 8.14 7.25 6.76
CA GLY A 67 8.47 7.97 5.54
C GLY A 67 7.51 9.12 5.28
N GLU A 68 6.20 8.89 5.45
CA GLU A 68 5.18 9.92 5.26
C GLU A 68 5.28 11.04 6.30
N LEU A 69 5.45 10.71 7.57
CA LEU A 69 5.61 11.70 8.64
C LEU A 69 6.87 12.56 8.46
N LEU A 70 7.99 11.95 8.03
CA LEU A 70 9.22 12.69 7.74
C LEU A 70 9.04 13.61 6.52
N ARG A 71 8.32 13.15 5.49
CA ARG A 71 7.94 13.97 4.35
C ARG A 71 7.07 15.16 4.78
N ALA A 72 6.04 14.92 5.59
CA ALA A 72 5.18 15.97 6.14
C ALA A 72 5.96 17.00 6.98
N LYS A 73 7.03 16.56 7.64
CA LYS A 73 7.98 17.43 8.36
C LYS A 73 8.90 18.24 7.43
N GLY A 74 8.99 17.88 6.15
CA GLY A 74 9.95 18.46 5.19
C GLY A 74 11.33 17.77 5.18
N ASP A 75 11.51 16.70 5.96
CA ASP A 75 12.74 15.88 5.93
C ASP A 75 12.66 14.84 4.81
N LEU A 76 12.88 15.29 3.57
CA LEU A 76 12.81 14.43 2.39
C LEU A 76 13.91 13.36 2.39
N THR A 77 15.08 13.65 2.94
CA THR A 77 16.17 12.69 3.05
C THR A 77 15.85 11.57 4.01
N GLY A 78 15.34 11.90 5.19
CA GLY A 78 14.88 10.92 6.17
C GLY A 78 13.70 10.10 5.65
N SER A 79 12.75 10.75 4.97
CA SER A 79 11.61 10.10 4.30
C SER A 79 12.09 9.06 3.29
N GLN A 80 12.98 9.46 2.38
CA GLN A 80 13.54 8.58 1.35
C GLN A 80 14.27 7.38 1.99
N ALA A 81 15.03 7.61 3.06
CA ALA A 81 15.74 6.53 3.76
C ALA A 81 14.77 5.54 4.43
N ALA A 82 13.68 6.02 5.03
CA ALA A 82 12.64 5.17 5.61
C ALA A 82 11.94 4.34 4.52
N TRP A 83 11.56 4.96 3.42
CA TRP A 83 10.90 4.27 2.31
C TRP A 83 11.83 3.31 1.55
N HIS A 84 13.13 3.56 1.49
CA HIS A 84 14.07 2.56 0.99
C HIS A 84 14.08 1.28 1.85
N ARG A 85 13.89 1.40 3.18
CA ARG A 85 13.73 0.22 4.03
C ARG A 85 12.42 -0.52 3.72
N ALA A 86 11.33 0.22 3.51
CA ALA A 86 10.08 -0.36 3.04
C ALA A 86 10.24 -1.08 1.70
N ASP A 87 10.91 -0.44 0.73
CA ASP A 87 11.15 -0.97 -0.61
C ASP A 87 11.94 -2.28 -0.58
N LEU A 88 12.93 -2.41 0.29
CA LEU A 88 13.64 -3.68 0.50
C LEU A 88 12.73 -4.81 1.02
N VAL A 89 11.74 -4.50 1.86
CA VAL A 89 10.77 -5.49 2.34
C VAL A 89 9.84 -5.90 1.21
N VAL A 90 9.34 -4.92 0.44
CA VAL A 90 8.48 -5.17 -0.72
C VAL A 90 9.22 -5.95 -1.80
N TYR A 91 10.48 -5.61 -2.09
CA TYR A 91 11.30 -6.35 -3.05
C TYR A 91 11.47 -7.83 -2.67
N LYS A 92 11.71 -8.13 -1.39
CA LYS A 92 11.77 -9.54 -0.93
C LYS A 92 10.44 -10.26 -1.13
N TRP A 93 9.32 -9.57 -0.93
CA TRP A 93 8.01 -10.11 -1.24
C TRP A 93 7.85 -10.37 -2.75
N GLU A 94 8.22 -9.43 -3.62
CA GLU A 94 8.18 -9.59 -5.06
C GLU A 94 9.00 -10.80 -5.53
N GLU A 95 10.21 -10.94 -5.02
CA GLU A 95 11.08 -12.10 -5.34
C GLU A 95 10.46 -13.41 -4.87
N SER A 96 9.82 -13.44 -3.71
CA SER A 96 9.13 -14.65 -3.22
C SER A 96 7.94 -15.03 -4.10
N VAL A 97 7.18 -14.04 -4.59
CA VAL A 97 6.06 -14.24 -5.50
C VAL A 97 6.55 -14.77 -6.86
N LYS A 98 7.60 -14.16 -7.42
CA LYS A 98 8.18 -14.58 -8.71
C LYS A 98 8.76 -15.99 -8.64
N PHE A 99 9.40 -16.35 -7.52
CA PHE A 99 10.08 -17.62 -7.36
C PHE A 99 9.10 -18.80 -7.24
N ASP A 100 8.02 -18.65 -6.47
CA ASP A 100 7.03 -19.71 -6.24
C ASP A 100 5.66 -19.11 -5.88
N THR A 101 4.93 -18.67 -6.91
CA THR A 101 3.59 -18.08 -6.76
C THR A 101 2.59 -19.07 -6.15
N GLU A 102 2.68 -20.38 -6.49
CA GLU A 102 1.74 -21.37 -5.98
C GLU A 102 1.95 -21.61 -4.49
N ARG A 103 3.20 -21.69 -4.05
CA ARG A 103 3.53 -21.81 -2.63
C ARG A 103 3.08 -20.57 -1.86
N TYR A 104 3.27 -19.38 -2.42
CA TYR A 104 2.79 -18.13 -1.84
C TYR A 104 1.26 -18.15 -1.67
N LEU A 105 0.52 -18.51 -2.71
CA LEU A 105 -0.95 -18.63 -2.67
C LEU A 105 -1.44 -19.74 -1.73
N ALA A 106 -0.71 -20.85 -1.60
CA ALA A 106 -1.04 -21.93 -0.66
C ALA A 106 -0.89 -21.48 0.80
N GLN A 107 0.14 -20.70 1.11
CA GLN A 107 0.32 -20.12 2.44
C GLN A 107 -0.80 -19.14 2.79
N PHE A 108 -1.28 -18.35 1.84
CA PHE A 108 -2.42 -17.45 2.04
C PHE A 108 -3.71 -18.18 2.37
N GLY A 109 -4.02 -19.28 1.71
CA GLY A 109 -5.25 -20.07 1.95
C GLY A 109 -5.33 -20.69 3.35
N SER A 110 -4.18 -20.98 3.99
CA SER A 110 -4.12 -21.56 5.32
C SER A 110 -4.27 -20.55 6.46
N PHE A 111 -4.18 -19.24 6.19
CA PHE A 111 -4.14 -18.17 7.20
C PHE A 111 -5.47 -17.43 7.45
N LEU A 112 -6.58 -17.96 6.99
CA LEU A 112 -7.92 -17.38 7.24
C LEU A 112 -8.31 -17.26 8.74
N VAL A 113 -7.42 -17.64 9.67
CA VAL A 113 -7.81 -17.81 11.08
C VAL A 113 -7.53 -16.60 11.96
N ASN A 114 -6.57 -15.70 11.64
CA ASN A 114 -6.37 -14.51 12.48
C ASN A 114 -5.43 -13.43 11.88
N ASP A 115 -6.00 -12.39 11.30
CA ASP A 115 -5.28 -11.22 10.77
C ASP A 115 -4.43 -10.48 11.84
N LYS A 116 -4.76 -10.63 13.13
CA LYS A 116 -4.07 -9.93 14.23
C LYS A 116 -2.71 -10.52 14.60
N VAL A 117 -2.40 -11.72 14.13
CA VAL A 117 -1.12 -12.41 14.42
C VAL A 117 -0.12 -12.23 13.28
N ARG A 118 -0.58 -11.71 12.14
CA ARG A 118 0.23 -11.61 10.93
C ARG A 118 1.02 -10.31 10.90
N ARG A 119 2.29 -10.40 10.52
CA ARG A 119 3.11 -9.23 10.21
C ARG A 119 2.48 -8.48 9.02
N TYR A 120 2.44 -7.15 9.09
CA TYR A 120 1.88 -6.33 8.02
C TYR A 120 2.66 -6.48 6.72
N GLU A 121 2.00 -6.92 5.66
CA GLU A 121 2.61 -7.13 4.33
C GLU A 121 2.31 -6.00 3.33
N GLY A 122 1.49 -5.05 3.71
CA GLY A 122 1.02 -3.97 2.84
C GLY A 122 -0.01 -4.42 1.80
N TYR A 123 -0.91 -3.52 1.46
CA TYR A 123 -1.83 -3.71 0.34
C TYR A 123 -1.11 -3.47 -1.00
N ASP A 124 -1.66 -3.99 -2.07
CA ASP A 124 -1.06 -3.85 -3.39
C ASP A 124 -0.93 -2.39 -3.82
N TYR A 125 -1.96 -1.57 -3.57
CA TYR A 125 -1.92 -0.14 -3.87
C TYR A 125 -0.89 0.62 -3.02
N GLU A 126 -0.61 0.19 -1.80
CA GLU A 126 0.42 0.80 -0.94
C GLU A 126 1.82 0.50 -1.47
N LYS A 127 2.04 -0.73 -1.95
CA LYS A 127 3.31 -1.12 -2.56
C LYS A 127 3.58 -0.28 -3.82
N VAL A 128 2.56 -0.08 -4.67
CA VAL A 128 2.63 0.77 -5.86
C VAL A 128 2.86 2.23 -5.47
N MET A 129 2.13 2.73 -4.47
CA MET A 129 2.23 4.11 -4.03
C MET A 129 3.58 4.42 -3.38
N LEU A 130 4.24 3.45 -2.75
CA LEU A 130 5.57 3.62 -2.14
C LEU A 130 6.57 4.23 -3.12
N THR A 131 6.78 3.61 -4.26
CA THR A 131 7.74 4.09 -5.29
C THR A 131 7.26 5.36 -5.96
N THR A 132 5.95 5.57 -6.07
CA THR A 132 5.37 6.84 -6.53
C THR A 132 5.73 8.00 -5.58
N GLN A 133 5.60 7.80 -4.27
CA GLN A 133 5.96 8.80 -3.27
C GLN A 133 7.48 9.02 -3.20
N MET A 134 8.29 7.97 -3.39
CA MET A 134 9.74 8.09 -3.51
C MET A 134 10.13 8.94 -4.72
N ALA A 135 9.46 8.76 -5.86
CA ALA A 135 9.66 9.60 -7.03
C ALA A 135 9.33 11.07 -6.77
N LEU A 136 8.25 11.36 -6.02
CA LEU A 136 7.92 12.73 -5.63
C LEU A 136 8.98 13.39 -4.74
N ASN A 137 9.59 12.63 -3.81
CA ASN A 137 10.69 13.15 -3.00
C ASN A 137 11.89 13.54 -3.87
N LEU A 138 12.21 12.72 -4.87
CA LEU A 138 13.32 12.95 -5.78
C LEU A 138 13.04 14.13 -6.71
N LEU A 139 11.82 14.27 -7.21
CA LEU A 139 11.40 15.46 -7.96
C LEU A 139 11.51 16.74 -7.13
N ALA A 140 11.15 16.70 -5.85
CA ALA A 140 11.23 17.86 -4.96
C ALA A 140 12.68 18.33 -4.73
N VAL A 141 13.67 17.48 -4.97
CA VAL A 141 15.11 17.83 -4.94
C VAL A 141 15.74 17.92 -6.34
N ASN A 142 14.89 17.98 -7.37
CA ASN A 142 15.29 18.10 -8.78
C ASN A 142 16.10 16.90 -9.33
N ASP A 143 15.93 15.72 -8.73
CA ASP A 143 16.52 14.45 -9.20
C ASP A 143 15.54 13.70 -10.12
N PHE A 144 15.45 14.12 -11.37
CA PHE A 144 14.56 13.52 -12.37
C PHE A 144 14.99 12.10 -12.76
N ASP A 145 16.27 11.81 -12.83
CA ASP A 145 16.79 10.47 -13.16
C ASP A 145 16.48 9.46 -12.04
N GLY A 146 16.64 9.88 -10.79
CA GLY A 146 16.23 9.12 -9.63
C GLY A 146 14.71 8.87 -9.64
N ALA A 147 13.92 9.91 -9.90
CA ALA A 147 12.45 9.79 -10.00
C ALA A 147 12.03 8.83 -11.12
N ARG A 148 12.66 8.89 -12.28
CA ARG A 148 12.49 7.93 -13.40
C ARG A 148 12.75 6.49 -12.95
N THR A 149 13.78 6.27 -12.15
CA THR A 149 14.11 4.94 -11.63
C THR A 149 13.00 4.39 -10.73
N GLU A 150 12.46 5.23 -9.84
CA GLU A 150 11.35 4.83 -8.98
C GLU A 150 10.06 4.55 -9.76
N ILE A 151 9.75 5.33 -10.78
CA ILE A 151 8.61 5.08 -11.67
C ILE A 151 8.75 3.77 -12.45
N LYS A 152 9.95 3.40 -12.89
CA LYS A 152 10.19 2.10 -13.49
C LYS A 152 9.87 0.96 -12.53
N LYS A 153 10.31 1.05 -11.28
CA LYS A 153 9.97 0.08 -10.24
C LYS A 153 8.44 0.02 -9.99
N THR A 154 7.75 1.17 -10.06
CA THR A 154 6.29 1.19 -9.95
C THR A 154 5.63 0.30 -11.00
N HIS A 155 6.02 0.43 -12.26
CA HIS A 155 5.47 -0.37 -13.36
C HIS A 155 5.85 -1.86 -13.26
N GLU A 156 7.10 -2.16 -12.88
CA GLU A 156 7.55 -3.54 -12.65
C GLU A 156 6.75 -4.21 -11.53
N ARG A 157 6.50 -3.48 -10.45
CA ARG A 157 5.69 -3.91 -9.30
C ARG A 157 4.24 -4.18 -9.69
N GLU A 158 3.63 -3.28 -10.46
CA GLU A 158 2.28 -3.47 -11.00
C GLU A 158 2.18 -4.76 -11.83
N ALA A 159 3.20 -5.08 -12.64
CA ALA A 159 3.22 -6.30 -13.43
C ALA A 159 3.29 -7.56 -12.54
N VAL A 160 4.10 -7.55 -11.47
CA VAL A 160 4.15 -8.66 -10.49
C VAL A 160 2.81 -8.85 -9.79
N ILE A 161 2.19 -7.76 -9.37
CA ILE A 161 0.88 -7.79 -8.71
C ILE A 161 -0.19 -8.32 -9.68
N ALA A 162 -0.21 -7.86 -10.93
CA ALA A 162 -1.14 -8.33 -11.94
C ALA A 162 -1.07 -9.85 -12.10
N GLU A 163 0.12 -10.39 -12.32
CA GLU A 163 0.34 -11.83 -12.48
C GLU A 163 -0.11 -12.62 -11.23
N LEU A 164 0.20 -12.12 -10.04
CA LEU A 164 -0.22 -12.76 -8.79
C LEU A 164 -1.74 -12.79 -8.67
N ARG A 165 -2.43 -11.68 -8.95
CA ARG A 165 -3.88 -11.57 -8.82
C ARG A 165 -4.62 -12.39 -9.85
N ASP A 166 -4.12 -12.46 -11.06
CA ASP A 166 -4.68 -13.33 -12.10
C ASP A 166 -4.61 -14.80 -11.69
N LYS A 167 -3.47 -15.26 -11.17
CA LYS A 167 -3.33 -16.64 -10.67
C LYS A 167 -4.20 -16.91 -9.44
N GLU A 168 -4.31 -15.94 -8.52
CA GLU A 168 -5.19 -16.06 -7.34
C GLU A 168 -6.65 -16.17 -7.76
N TYR A 169 -7.09 -15.35 -8.72
CA TYR A 169 -8.45 -15.39 -9.25
C TYR A 169 -8.78 -16.75 -9.87
N LEU A 170 -7.95 -17.25 -10.78
CA LEU A 170 -8.12 -18.54 -11.41
C LEU A 170 -8.19 -19.68 -10.39
N LYS A 171 -7.32 -19.66 -9.37
CA LYS A 171 -7.35 -20.68 -8.32
C LYS A 171 -8.64 -20.64 -7.50
N ARG A 172 -9.15 -19.46 -7.17
CA ARG A 172 -10.42 -19.31 -6.43
C ARG A 172 -11.61 -19.75 -7.27
N GLU A 173 -11.59 -19.49 -8.56
CA GLU A 173 -12.63 -19.92 -9.50
C GLU A 173 -12.67 -21.46 -9.60
N ASP A 174 -11.52 -22.12 -9.78
CA ASP A 174 -11.38 -23.57 -9.77
C ASP A 174 -11.86 -24.21 -8.44
N GLU A 175 -11.52 -23.60 -7.29
CA GLU A 175 -11.95 -24.08 -5.97
C GLU A 175 -13.44 -23.95 -5.79
N ALA A 176 -14.05 -22.84 -6.21
CA ALA A 176 -15.49 -22.62 -6.16
C ALA A 176 -16.25 -23.59 -7.06
N GLU A 177 -15.75 -23.83 -8.27
CA GLU A 177 -16.34 -24.81 -9.21
C GLU A 177 -16.31 -26.22 -8.63
N ARG A 178 -15.18 -26.65 -8.03
CA ARG A 178 -15.05 -27.95 -7.35
C ARG A 178 -15.99 -28.12 -6.18
N GLN A 179 -16.33 -27.03 -5.49
CA GLN A 179 -17.24 -27.03 -4.35
C GLN A 179 -18.70 -26.79 -4.74
N GLY A 180 -18.99 -26.56 -6.03
CA GLY A 180 -20.34 -26.25 -6.52
C GLY A 180 -20.89 -24.92 -5.98
N VAL A 181 -19.99 -23.97 -5.60
CA VAL A 181 -20.36 -22.67 -5.06
C VAL A 181 -20.42 -21.65 -6.19
N ALA A 182 -21.57 -20.95 -6.30
CA ALA A 182 -21.67 -19.83 -7.24
C ALA A 182 -20.74 -18.68 -6.81
N THR A 183 -19.87 -18.24 -7.72
CA THR A 183 -18.89 -17.17 -7.45
C THR A 183 -19.47 -15.75 -7.53
N GLN A 184 -20.77 -15.61 -7.75
CA GLN A 184 -21.41 -14.30 -7.81
C GLN A 184 -21.66 -13.79 -6.40
N PHE A 185 -20.87 -12.84 -5.95
CA PHE A 185 -21.00 -12.15 -4.66
C PHE A 185 -22.39 -11.52 -4.41
N LYS A 186 -23.17 -11.27 -5.47
CA LYS A 186 -24.54 -10.74 -5.39
C LYS A 186 -25.53 -11.66 -4.66
N ASP A 187 -25.20 -12.93 -4.52
CA ASP A 187 -26.07 -13.93 -3.87
C ASP A 187 -25.77 -14.10 -2.36
N LEU A 188 -24.76 -13.42 -1.82
CA LEU A 188 -24.41 -13.48 -0.40
C LEU A 188 -25.36 -12.61 0.43
N ARG A 189 -26.48 -13.18 0.87
CA ARG A 189 -27.43 -12.52 1.78
C ARG A 189 -26.74 -12.14 3.09
N GLY A 190 -26.82 -10.84 3.45
CA GLY A 190 -26.31 -10.31 4.71
C GLY A 190 -24.94 -9.63 4.63
N TYR A 191 -24.31 -9.57 3.45
CA TYR A 191 -23.18 -8.70 3.21
C TYR A 191 -23.64 -7.33 2.68
N PRO A 192 -22.96 -6.23 3.03
CA PRO A 192 -23.27 -4.91 2.47
C PRO A 192 -22.78 -4.82 1.01
N VAL A 193 -23.39 -5.63 0.13
CA VAL A 193 -23.06 -5.71 -1.31
C VAL A 193 -23.33 -4.38 -1.99
N GLU A 194 -24.22 -3.56 -1.40
CA GLU A 194 -24.56 -2.23 -1.89
C GLU A 194 -23.32 -1.29 -1.95
N SER A 195 -22.34 -1.49 -1.06
CA SER A 195 -21.08 -0.75 -1.12
C SER A 195 -20.21 -1.11 -2.32
N LEU A 196 -20.37 -2.29 -2.89
CA LEU A 196 -19.64 -2.74 -4.10
C LEU A 196 -20.27 -2.18 -5.38
N ASP A 197 -21.53 -1.78 -5.33
CA ASP A 197 -22.24 -1.13 -6.43
C ASP A 197 -22.12 0.40 -6.40
N ALA A 198 -21.36 0.96 -5.47
CA ALA A 198 -21.08 2.40 -5.45
C ALA A 198 -20.35 2.82 -6.73
N PRO A 199 -20.75 3.94 -7.37
CA PRO A 199 -20.17 4.37 -8.65
C PRO A 199 -18.64 4.46 -8.65
N ASP A 200 -18.06 4.87 -7.52
CA ASP A 200 -16.62 4.99 -7.35
C ASP A 200 -15.92 3.62 -7.34
N VAL A 201 -16.59 2.57 -6.83
CA VAL A 201 -16.07 1.20 -6.80
C VAL A 201 -16.25 0.54 -8.16
N VAL A 202 -17.43 0.68 -8.77
CA VAL A 202 -17.71 0.13 -10.12
C VAL A 202 -16.79 0.74 -11.18
N GLY A 203 -16.40 1.99 -11.00
CA GLY A 203 -15.47 2.69 -11.88
C GLY A 203 -14.01 2.22 -11.78
N LEU A 204 -13.64 1.47 -10.73
CA LEU A 204 -12.27 0.98 -10.56
C LEU A 204 -11.96 -0.15 -11.56
N LYS A 205 -10.84 -0.03 -12.27
CA LYS A 205 -10.36 -1.07 -13.18
C LYS A 205 -9.68 -2.23 -12.44
N ASN A 206 -8.99 -1.91 -11.35
CA ASN A 206 -8.35 -2.85 -10.45
C ASN A 206 -8.05 -2.17 -9.10
N SER A 207 -7.52 -2.93 -8.14
CA SER A 207 -7.29 -2.49 -6.76
C SER A 207 -5.90 -1.93 -6.49
N TYR A 208 -5.02 -1.84 -7.48
CA TYR A 208 -3.60 -1.50 -7.25
C TYR A 208 -3.06 -0.39 -8.15
N GLN A 209 -3.56 -0.21 -9.38
CA GLN A 209 -3.09 0.84 -10.27
C GLN A 209 -3.64 2.22 -9.86
N SER A 210 -2.79 3.22 -9.96
CA SER A 210 -3.14 4.61 -9.65
C SER A 210 -3.01 5.50 -10.88
N ALA A 211 -4.09 6.19 -11.25
CA ALA A 211 -4.05 7.19 -12.31
C ALA A 211 -3.01 8.28 -12.02
N PHE A 212 -2.84 8.66 -10.75
CA PHE A 212 -1.82 9.61 -10.33
C PHE A 212 -0.40 9.09 -10.61
N SER A 213 -0.10 7.83 -10.28
CA SER A 213 1.22 7.23 -10.53
C SER A 213 1.57 7.23 -12.02
N HIS A 214 0.60 6.90 -12.87
CA HIS A 214 0.79 6.91 -14.32
C HIS A 214 0.89 8.32 -14.91
N TYR A 215 0.12 9.28 -14.38
CA TYR A 215 0.27 10.69 -14.76
C TYR A 215 1.66 11.22 -14.40
N LEU A 216 2.12 10.92 -13.17
CA LEU A 216 3.45 11.30 -12.72
C LEU A 216 4.56 10.68 -13.59
N ALA A 217 4.37 9.43 -14.03
CA ALA A 217 5.27 8.78 -14.98
C ALA A 217 5.33 9.56 -16.31
N GLY A 218 4.18 9.92 -16.85
CA GLY A 218 4.10 10.77 -18.05
C GLY A 218 4.88 12.06 -17.88
N PHE A 219 4.64 12.77 -16.79
CA PHE A 219 5.33 14.04 -16.49
C PHE A 219 6.85 13.89 -16.37
N ILE A 220 7.32 12.86 -15.66
CA ILE A 220 8.77 12.61 -15.48
C ILE A 220 9.45 12.33 -16.82
N TYR A 221 8.87 11.44 -17.63
CA TYR A 221 9.41 11.12 -18.95
C TYR A 221 9.38 12.32 -19.90
N GLU A 222 8.30 13.11 -19.86
CA GLU A 222 8.18 14.35 -20.66
C GLU A 222 9.24 15.35 -20.26
N ALA A 223 9.44 15.60 -18.97
CA ALA A 223 10.47 16.50 -18.46
C ALA A 223 11.89 16.08 -18.84
N LEU A 224 12.12 14.77 -18.99
CA LEU A 224 13.38 14.20 -19.50
C LEU A 224 13.48 14.21 -21.04
N GLY A 225 12.46 14.70 -21.75
CA GLY A 225 12.39 14.68 -23.21
C GLY A 225 12.07 13.32 -23.83
N GLU A 226 11.66 12.34 -23.03
CA GLU A 226 11.37 10.96 -23.43
C GLU A 226 9.88 10.80 -23.80
N LYS A 227 9.40 11.53 -24.80
CA LYS A 227 7.97 11.59 -25.18
C LYS A 227 7.35 10.23 -25.47
N ASP A 228 8.11 9.32 -26.10
CA ASP A 228 7.64 7.97 -26.42
C ASP A 228 7.31 7.14 -25.16
N LEU A 229 7.99 7.44 -24.05
CA LEU A 229 7.75 6.82 -22.75
C LEU A 229 6.69 7.59 -21.93
N ALA A 230 6.54 8.89 -22.15
CA ALA A 230 5.53 9.72 -21.50
C ALA A 230 4.10 9.37 -21.96
N ALA A 231 3.90 9.19 -23.25
CA ALA A 231 2.58 8.90 -23.85
C ALA A 231 1.86 7.67 -23.25
N PRO A 232 2.51 6.51 -23.03
CA PRO A 232 1.91 5.39 -22.32
C PRO A 232 1.43 5.72 -20.91
N GLY A 233 2.21 6.53 -20.17
CA GLY A 233 1.86 6.98 -18.83
C GLY A 233 0.57 7.80 -18.82
N TYR A 234 0.49 8.84 -19.62
CA TYR A 234 -0.70 9.70 -19.74
C TYR A 234 -1.92 8.93 -20.25
N ARG A 235 -1.72 8.04 -21.25
CA ARG A 235 -2.80 7.20 -21.76
C ARG A 235 -3.37 6.29 -20.69
N LYS A 236 -2.50 5.67 -19.90
CA LYS A 236 -2.93 4.79 -18.80
C LYS A 236 -3.63 5.55 -17.70
N ALA A 237 -3.17 6.75 -17.37
CA ALA A 237 -3.85 7.63 -16.41
C ALA A 237 -5.28 7.96 -16.87
N ALA A 238 -5.47 8.35 -18.12
CA ALA A 238 -6.79 8.64 -18.70
C ALA A 238 -7.69 7.38 -18.78
N GLU A 239 -7.12 6.20 -19.07
CA GLU A 239 -7.84 4.93 -19.02
C GLU A 239 -8.36 4.60 -17.62
N LEU A 240 -7.54 4.81 -16.59
CA LEU A 240 -7.89 4.53 -15.19
C LEU A 240 -8.92 5.52 -14.63
N ARG A 241 -8.92 6.74 -15.12
CA ARG A 241 -9.86 7.82 -14.71
C ARG A 241 -10.40 8.53 -15.94
N PRO A 242 -11.32 7.89 -16.68
CA PRO A 242 -11.92 8.49 -17.87
C PRO A 242 -12.77 9.73 -17.49
N ASN A 243 -12.99 10.58 -18.47
CA ASN A 243 -13.73 11.84 -18.30
C ASN A 243 -13.08 12.81 -17.30
N THR A 244 -11.76 12.79 -17.20
CA THR A 244 -10.97 13.71 -16.39
C THR A 244 -10.19 14.63 -17.32
N PRO A 245 -10.66 15.88 -17.58
CA PRO A 245 -10.09 16.75 -18.61
C PRO A 245 -8.57 16.96 -18.47
N LEU A 246 -8.07 17.08 -17.25
CA LEU A 246 -6.64 17.22 -16.99
C LEU A 246 -5.81 16.07 -17.55
N LEU A 247 -6.29 14.82 -17.39
CA LEU A 247 -5.56 13.62 -17.84
C LEU A 247 -5.63 13.47 -19.36
N GLU A 248 -6.77 13.81 -19.95
CA GLU A 248 -6.98 13.76 -21.40
C GLU A 248 -6.17 14.86 -22.09
N GLN A 249 -6.15 16.07 -21.52
CA GLN A 249 -5.40 17.20 -22.04
C GLN A 249 -3.88 16.95 -22.05
N ALA A 250 -3.33 16.37 -20.99
CA ALA A 250 -1.89 16.05 -20.91
C ALA A 250 -1.41 15.20 -22.08
N LEU A 251 -2.22 14.24 -22.54
CA LEU A 251 -1.88 13.42 -23.70
C LEU A 251 -1.92 14.23 -25.00
N LEU A 252 -2.87 15.14 -25.15
CA LEU A 252 -3.00 16.01 -26.32
C LEU A 252 -1.85 17.02 -26.38
N ASP A 253 -1.49 17.59 -25.24
CA ASP A 253 -0.43 18.61 -25.13
C ASP A 253 0.95 18.01 -25.39
N LEU A 254 1.17 16.75 -25.11
CA LEU A 254 2.44 16.07 -25.34
C LEU A 254 2.92 16.17 -26.80
N ASP A 255 1.97 16.14 -27.77
CA ASP A 255 2.27 16.30 -29.19
C ASP A 255 2.39 17.76 -29.60
N ALA A 256 1.65 18.65 -28.94
CA ALA A 256 1.54 20.06 -29.28
C ALA A 256 2.60 20.94 -28.59
N SER A 257 3.08 20.53 -27.41
CA SER A 257 3.84 21.39 -26.50
C SER A 257 5.32 21.38 -26.81
N ARG A 258 5.84 22.56 -27.18
CA ARG A 258 7.16 23.02 -26.78
C ARG A 258 6.93 24.19 -25.85
N VAL A 259 7.29 24.03 -24.58
CA VAL A 259 7.39 25.15 -23.64
C VAL A 259 8.29 26.19 -24.28
N ALA A 260 7.85 27.46 -24.37
CA ALA A 260 8.67 28.51 -24.90
C ALA A 260 9.94 28.68 -24.04
N ALA A 261 11.01 29.25 -24.61
CA ALA A 261 12.32 29.33 -23.93
C ALA A 261 12.27 30.14 -22.61
N ASP A 262 11.25 30.95 -22.44
CA ASP A 262 10.97 31.82 -21.27
C ASP A 262 9.83 31.30 -20.38
N GLU A 263 9.30 30.10 -20.66
CA GLU A 263 8.24 29.44 -19.90
C GLU A 263 8.78 28.17 -19.22
N SER A 264 8.07 27.71 -18.20
CA SER A 264 8.35 26.45 -17.50
C SER A 264 7.05 25.78 -17.10
N ASP A 265 6.99 24.47 -17.25
CA ASP A 265 5.91 23.67 -16.71
C ASP A 265 6.08 23.50 -15.19
N VAL A 266 4.99 23.64 -14.46
CA VAL A 266 4.97 23.46 -13.01
C VAL A 266 3.97 22.39 -12.64
N LEU A 267 4.44 21.30 -12.06
CA LEU A 267 3.58 20.27 -11.47
C LEU A 267 3.25 20.64 -10.02
N ILE A 268 1.98 20.87 -9.73
CA ILE A 268 1.47 21.09 -8.37
C ILE A 268 0.77 19.81 -7.90
N VAL A 269 1.33 19.16 -6.89
CA VAL A 269 0.75 17.98 -6.27
C VAL A 269 0.15 18.35 -4.92
N VAL A 270 -1.15 18.13 -4.76
CA VAL A 270 -1.86 18.34 -3.51
C VAL A 270 -2.27 17.00 -2.93
N GLN A 271 -1.72 16.68 -1.76
CA GLN A 271 -2.07 15.49 -1.00
C GLN A 271 -2.94 15.90 0.18
N SER A 272 -4.14 15.34 0.28
CA SER A 272 -5.10 15.66 1.34
C SER A 272 -5.87 14.41 1.78
N GLY A 273 -6.25 14.37 3.06
CA GLY A 273 -6.99 13.26 3.65
C GLY A 273 -6.09 12.11 4.10
N LEU A 274 -6.73 11.02 4.43
CA LEU A 274 -6.10 9.75 4.84
C LEU A 274 -6.47 8.66 3.84
N ALA A 275 -5.64 7.63 3.74
CA ALA A 275 -5.98 6.44 2.98
C ALA A 275 -7.25 5.78 3.56
N PRO A 276 -8.07 5.10 2.72
CA PRO A 276 -9.23 4.38 3.20
C PRO A 276 -8.86 3.38 4.29
N ALA A 277 -9.55 3.44 5.42
CA ALA A 277 -9.40 2.46 6.50
C ALA A 277 -10.33 1.27 6.26
N ARG A 278 -9.89 0.07 6.68
CA ARG A 278 -10.79 -1.08 6.77
C ARG A 278 -11.62 -0.97 8.04
N ASP A 279 -12.92 -1.18 7.92
CA ASP A 279 -13.79 -1.38 9.07
C ASP A 279 -14.02 -2.88 9.31
N SER A 280 -14.27 -3.27 10.55
CA SER A 280 -14.54 -4.64 10.94
C SER A 280 -16.02 -4.83 11.27
N ILE A 281 -16.69 -5.70 10.56
CA ILE A 281 -18.06 -6.12 10.88
C ILE A 281 -17.97 -7.35 11.78
N ARG A 282 -18.55 -7.26 12.99
CA ARG A 282 -18.69 -8.42 13.87
C ARG A 282 -20.00 -9.14 13.55
N ILE A 283 -19.89 -10.34 13.00
CA ILE A 283 -21.05 -11.21 12.77
C ILE A 283 -21.12 -12.20 13.95
N PRO A 284 -22.09 -12.09 14.86
CA PRO A 284 -22.27 -13.09 15.90
C PRO A 284 -22.81 -14.38 15.26
N LEU A 285 -21.99 -15.42 15.26
CA LEU A 285 -22.43 -16.76 14.87
C LEU A 285 -23.06 -17.43 16.10
N PRO A 286 -24.34 -17.77 16.06
CA PRO A 286 -24.94 -18.58 17.13
C PRO A 286 -24.30 -19.98 17.09
N LEU A 287 -23.53 -20.30 18.12
CA LEU A 287 -23.09 -21.69 18.31
C LEU A 287 -24.31 -22.55 18.62
N PRO A 288 -24.56 -23.65 17.91
CA PRO A 288 -25.56 -24.61 18.31
C PRO A 288 -25.17 -25.20 19.68
N ILE A 289 -26.06 -25.05 20.65
CA ILE A 289 -25.96 -25.66 21.99
C ILE A 289 -26.28 -27.15 21.87
#